data_02ca17d3f4d688657f873712ee81b3c4
#
_entry.id   02ca17d3f4d688657f873712ee81b3c4
#
_cell.length_a   1.000
_cell.length_b   1.000
_cell.length_c   1.000
_cell.angle_alpha   90.00
_cell.angle_beta   90.00
_cell.angle_gamma   90.00
#
_symmetry.space_group_name_H-M   'P 1'
#
loop_
_entity.id
_entity.type
_entity.pdbx_description
1 polymer ?
#
loop_
_entity_poly.entity_id
_entity_poly.type
_entity_poly.pdbx_seq_one_letter_code
_entity_poly.pdbx_strand_id
1 'polypeptide(L)'
;MKKNYLPMVVAMILVTSCQMKTKTGPFDPVTAKAEVTKTLDSIDTAFKSKDAKTMLSFFTEDGLYCGTDPAELWDKAGYTTVITKMLADTIKFRDMKYDKTEIRFDKEGNSVNVLRQFVTSWSKPVQVRSVIHLVKADKRWMVDFSNFALIPENKDLAKIALVVK
;
A
#
# COMPACT_ATOMS: atom_id res chain seq x y z
N MET A 1 35.17 -12.84 66.21
CA MET A 1 34.38 -12.19 65.10
C MET A 1 34.39 -13.09 63.88
N LYS A 2 33.30 -13.83 63.66
CA LYS A 2 33.17 -14.72 62.48
C LYS A 2 32.40 -13.96 61.40
N LYS A 3 33.02 -13.67 60.26
CA LYS A 3 32.38 -13.07 59.09
C LYS A 3 31.71 -14.18 58.25
N ASN A 4 30.39 -14.18 58.22
CA ASN A 4 29.62 -15.06 57.33
C ASN A 4 29.54 -14.40 55.96
N TYR A 5 30.15 -15.02 54.93
CA TYR A 5 29.97 -14.69 53.55
C TYR A 5 28.79 -15.50 52.98
N LEU A 6 27.73 -14.82 52.61
CA LEU A 6 26.56 -15.40 51.93
C LEU A 6 26.89 -15.43 50.44
N PRO A 7 26.90 -16.58 49.74
CA PRO A 7 27.11 -16.60 48.31
C PRO A 7 25.85 -16.11 47.58
N MET A 8 26.00 -15.05 46.84
CA MET A 8 24.98 -14.49 45.97
C MET A 8 24.88 -15.40 44.71
N VAL A 9 23.87 -16.24 44.63
CA VAL A 9 23.56 -17.05 43.45
C VAL A 9 22.87 -16.14 42.45
N VAL A 10 23.58 -15.73 41.39
CA VAL A 10 23.03 -15.03 40.26
C VAL A 10 22.36 -16.08 39.34
N ALA A 11 21.04 -16.16 39.41
CA ALA A 11 20.25 -16.98 38.49
C ALA A 11 20.19 -16.29 37.11
N MET A 12 20.96 -16.79 36.16
CA MET A 12 20.97 -16.34 34.78
C MET A 12 19.74 -16.91 34.07
N ILE A 13 18.67 -16.13 33.95
CA ILE A 13 17.48 -16.52 33.21
C ILE A 13 17.81 -16.38 31.72
N LEU A 14 18.11 -17.52 31.08
CA LEU A 14 18.18 -17.64 29.63
C LEU A 14 16.78 -17.51 29.04
N VAL A 15 16.41 -16.32 28.60
CA VAL A 15 15.21 -16.10 27.81
C VAL A 15 15.47 -16.67 26.41
N THR A 16 15.14 -17.93 26.22
CA THR A 16 15.13 -18.56 24.89
C THR A 16 13.95 -17.96 24.14
N SER A 17 14.19 -16.91 23.36
CA SER A 17 13.22 -16.41 22.39
C SER A 17 12.98 -17.47 21.33
N CYS A 18 11.95 -18.30 21.53
CA CYS A 18 11.43 -19.17 20.50
C CYS A 18 10.81 -18.30 19.40
N GLN A 19 11.61 -17.91 18.41
CA GLN A 19 11.09 -17.44 17.15
C GLN A 19 10.38 -18.63 16.49
N MET A 20 9.07 -18.71 16.65
CA MET A 20 8.23 -19.59 15.85
C MET A 20 8.32 -19.08 14.41
N LYS A 21 9.27 -19.65 13.64
CA LYS A 21 9.20 -19.62 12.18
C LYS A 21 7.93 -20.37 11.80
N THR A 22 6.86 -19.65 11.53
CA THR A 22 5.70 -20.22 10.84
C THR A 22 6.24 -20.75 9.52
N LYS A 23 6.28 -22.08 9.38
CA LYS A 23 6.52 -22.74 8.08
C LYS A 23 5.32 -22.36 7.22
N THR A 24 5.42 -21.28 6.50
CA THR A 24 4.57 -21.05 5.35
C THR A 24 4.95 -22.12 4.34
N GLY A 25 3.96 -22.89 3.85
CA GLY A 25 4.16 -23.82 2.74
C GLY A 25 4.79 -23.09 1.54
N PRO A 26 5.22 -23.84 0.51
CA PRO A 26 5.81 -23.21 -0.67
C PRO A 26 4.86 -22.14 -1.22
N PHE A 27 5.44 -21.02 -1.67
CA PHE A 27 4.67 -19.89 -2.24
C PHE A 27 3.80 -20.38 -3.40
N ASP A 28 2.49 -20.18 -3.28
CA ASP A 28 1.51 -20.45 -4.35
C ASP A 28 1.07 -19.11 -4.98
N PRO A 29 1.57 -18.78 -6.18
CA PRO A 29 1.25 -17.52 -6.85
C PRO A 29 -0.22 -17.40 -7.25
N VAL A 30 -0.94 -18.51 -7.45
CA VAL A 30 -2.36 -18.48 -7.85
C VAL A 30 -3.21 -18.03 -6.67
N THR A 31 -3.05 -18.65 -5.52
CA THR A 31 -3.75 -18.28 -4.28
C THR A 31 -3.37 -16.85 -3.87
N ALA A 32 -2.08 -16.50 -3.88
CA ALA A 32 -1.61 -15.17 -3.53
C ALA A 32 -2.20 -14.08 -4.44
N LYS A 33 -2.29 -14.36 -5.75
CA LYS A 33 -2.92 -13.43 -6.71
C LYS A 33 -4.41 -13.20 -6.39
N ALA A 34 -5.13 -14.25 -6.04
CA ALA A 34 -6.53 -14.13 -5.64
C ALA A 34 -6.69 -13.30 -4.34
N GLU A 35 -5.83 -13.52 -3.34
CA GLU A 35 -5.80 -12.73 -2.11
C GLU A 35 -5.53 -11.24 -2.37
N VAL A 36 -4.52 -10.93 -3.17
CA VAL A 36 -4.17 -9.55 -3.57
C VAL A 36 -5.32 -8.90 -4.31
N THR A 37 -5.91 -9.59 -5.29
CA THR A 37 -7.06 -9.09 -6.04
C THR A 37 -8.21 -8.75 -5.10
N LYS A 38 -8.55 -9.65 -4.18
CA LYS A 38 -9.59 -9.42 -3.17
C LYS A 38 -9.30 -8.18 -2.30
N THR A 39 -8.04 -7.99 -1.89
CA THR A 39 -7.63 -6.79 -1.14
C THR A 39 -7.87 -5.52 -1.94
N LEU A 40 -7.43 -5.50 -3.21
CA LEU A 40 -7.61 -4.35 -4.09
C LEU A 40 -9.09 -4.05 -4.36
N ASP A 41 -9.91 -5.07 -4.57
CA ASP A 41 -11.35 -4.94 -4.75
C ASP A 41 -12.04 -4.39 -3.50
N SER A 42 -11.55 -4.77 -2.31
CA SER A 42 -12.06 -4.23 -1.04
C SER A 42 -11.71 -2.75 -0.88
N ILE A 43 -10.48 -2.34 -1.24
CA ILE A 43 -10.06 -0.93 -1.27
C ILE A 43 -10.93 -0.14 -2.26
N ASP A 44 -11.11 -0.64 -3.48
CA ASP A 44 -11.91 0.02 -4.52
C ASP A 44 -13.39 0.13 -4.10
N THR A 45 -13.93 -0.89 -3.45
CA THR A 45 -15.30 -0.89 -2.93
C THR A 45 -15.46 0.14 -1.82
N ALA A 46 -14.55 0.18 -0.85
CA ALA A 46 -14.57 1.16 0.22
C ALA A 46 -14.43 2.59 -0.32
N PHE A 47 -13.56 2.80 -1.30
CA PHE A 47 -13.42 4.07 -1.99
C PHE A 47 -14.74 4.52 -2.66
N LYS A 48 -15.38 3.64 -3.43
CA LYS A 48 -16.64 3.92 -4.13
C LYS A 48 -17.80 4.18 -3.17
N SER A 49 -17.83 3.51 -2.02
CA SER A 49 -18.83 3.70 -0.97
C SER A 49 -18.51 4.87 -0.02
N LYS A 50 -17.42 5.60 -0.23
CA LYS A 50 -16.92 6.68 0.64
C LYS A 50 -16.58 6.23 2.06
N ASP A 51 -16.24 4.98 2.25
CA ASP A 51 -15.81 4.45 3.54
C ASP A 51 -14.30 4.60 3.70
N ALA A 52 -13.86 5.81 4.08
CA ALA A 52 -12.46 6.13 4.31
C ALA A 52 -11.84 5.20 5.37
N LYS A 53 -12.57 4.88 6.43
CA LYS A 53 -12.08 4.04 7.53
C LYS A 53 -11.71 2.65 7.03
N THR A 54 -12.63 1.99 6.32
CA THR A 54 -12.37 0.66 5.75
C THR A 54 -11.25 0.71 4.72
N MET A 55 -11.26 1.69 3.81
CA MET A 55 -10.19 1.85 2.83
C MET A 55 -8.82 1.96 3.51
N LEU A 56 -8.67 2.89 4.44
CA LEU A 56 -7.40 3.17 5.11
C LEU A 56 -6.91 2.04 6.03
N SER A 57 -7.79 1.10 6.41
CA SER A 57 -7.39 -0.08 7.18
C SER A 57 -6.51 -1.06 6.39
N PHE A 58 -6.40 -0.90 5.08
CA PHE A 58 -5.51 -1.69 4.22
C PHE A 58 -4.15 -1.03 3.99
N PHE A 59 -3.87 0.12 4.60
CA PHE A 59 -2.64 0.87 4.41
C PHE A 59 -1.78 0.81 5.68
N THR A 60 -0.47 0.58 5.55
CA THR A 60 0.44 0.47 6.68
C THR A 60 0.68 1.82 7.38
N GLU A 61 1.14 1.78 8.63
CA GLU A 61 1.42 3.01 9.39
C GLU A 61 2.73 3.68 8.96
N ASP A 62 3.68 2.91 8.46
CA ASP A 62 5.01 3.33 8.00
C ASP A 62 5.11 3.51 6.47
N GLY A 63 3.98 3.48 5.78
CA GLY A 63 3.93 3.59 4.32
C GLY A 63 4.15 5.00 3.78
N LEU A 64 4.47 5.07 2.49
CA LEU A 64 4.56 6.31 1.71
C LEU A 64 3.52 6.31 0.59
N TYR A 65 2.72 7.36 0.54
CA TYR A 65 1.61 7.48 -0.39
C TYR A 65 1.74 8.75 -1.22
N CYS A 66 1.85 8.58 -2.55
CA CYS A 66 2.09 9.67 -3.49
C CYS A 66 0.86 9.89 -4.38
N GLY A 67 0.46 11.14 -4.54
CA GLY A 67 -0.57 11.54 -5.51
C GLY A 67 0.01 11.86 -6.88
N THR A 68 -0.67 12.71 -7.62
CA THR A 68 -0.28 13.11 -8.98
C THR A 68 0.46 14.45 -9.06
N ASP A 69 0.51 15.19 -7.95
CA ASP A 69 1.24 16.46 -7.82
C ASP A 69 2.58 16.24 -7.11
N PRO A 70 3.65 16.97 -7.47
CA PRO A 70 4.96 16.86 -6.82
C PRO A 70 4.95 17.09 -5.31
N ALA A 71 4.01 17.87 -4.79
CA ALA A 71 3.84 18.12 -3.35
C ALA A 71 3.04 17.02 -2.63
N GLU A 72 2.45 16.11 -3.36
CA GLU A 72 1.58 15.05 -2.82
C GLU A 72 2.38 13.84 -2.39
N LEU A 73 3.12 13.99 -1.30
CA LEU A 73 3.90 12.94 -0.64
C LEU A 73 3.44 12.87 0.83
N TRP A 74 2.81 11.77 1.21
CA TRP A 74 2.21 11.63 2.53
C TRP A 74 2.68 10.37 3.25
N ASP A 75 2.89 10.51 4.55
CA ASP A 75 2.82 9.41 5.51
C ASP A 75 1.36 8.97 5.72
N LYS A 76 1.15 7.99 6.56
CA LYS A 76 -0.20 7.48 6.86
C LYS A 76 -1.13 8.56 7.42
N ALA A 77 -0.66 9.44 8.28
CA ALA A 77 -1.49 10.48 8.92
C ALA A 77 -1.92 11.54 7.87
N GLY A 78 -0.99 12.00 7.06
CA GLY A 78 -1.26 12.91 5.95
C GLY A 78 -2.21 12.31 4.93
N TYR A 79 -1.97 11.07 4.52
CA TYR A 79 -2.83 10.36 3.58
C TYR A 79 -4.24 10.14 4.14
N THR A 80 -4.36 9.82 5.43
CA THR A 80 -5.66 9.71 6.10
C THR A 80 -6.45 11.01 6.03
N THR A 81 -5.79 12.13 6.27
CA THR A 81 -6.42 13.46 6.20
C THR A 81 -6.93 13.75 4.79
N VAL A 82 -6.09 13.52 3.77
CA VAL A 82 -6.43 13.78 2.36
C VAL A 82 -7.58 12.88 1.90
N ILE A 83 -7.51 11.57 2.14
CA ILE A 83 -8.54 10.61 1.72
C ILE A 83 -9.86 10.88 2.42
N THR A 84 -9.84 11.15 3.71
CA THR A 84 -11.07 11.47 4.46
C THR A 84 -11.76 12.72 3.90
N LYS A 85 -11.01 13.78 3.62
CA LYS A 85 -11.53 15.01 3.01
C LYS A 85 -12.05 14.74 1.59
N MET A 86 -11.28 14.05 0.76
CA MET A 86 -11.62 13.75 -0.62
C MET A 86 -12.90 12.90 -0.73
N LEU A 87 -13.09 11.92 0.15
CA LEU A 87 -14.28 11.07 0.14
C LEU A 87 -15.51 11.75 0.77
N ALA A 88 -15.32 12.73 1.65
CA ALA A 88 -16.42 13.57 2.17
C ALA A 88 -16.96 14.50 1.09
N ASP A 89 -16.14 14.94 0.15
CA ASP A 89 -16.55 15.82 -0.93
C ASP A 89 -17.41 15.08 -1.98
N THR A 90 -18.21 15.85 -2.74
CA THR A 90 -19.08 15.34 -3.81
C THR A 90 -18.34 15.00 -5.09
N ILE A 91 -17.00 15.17 -5.13
CA ILE A 91 -16.18 14.92 -6.31
C ILE A 91 -16.37 13.49 -6.82
N LYS A 92 -16.64 13.40 -8.11
CA LYS A 92 -17.01 12.16 -8.83
C LYS A 92 -15.79 11.30 -9.18
N PHE A 93 -15.07 10.77 -8.18
CA PHE A 93 -13.98 9.80 -8.44
C PHE A 93 -14.45 8.35 -8.65
N ARG A 94 -15.76 8.15 -8.86
CA ARG A 94 -16.37 6.81 -8.77
C ARG A 94 -16.28 5.96 -10.04
N ASP A 95 -15.83 6.54 -11.13
CA ASP A 95 -15.86 5.94 -12.46
C ASP A 95 -14.52 5.38 -12.95
N MET A 96 -13.66 4.96 -12.02
CA MET A 96 -12.41 4.31 -12.39
C MET A 96 -12.69 3.00 -13.13
N LYS A 97 -12.26 2.95 -14.38
CA LYS A 97 -12.27 1.75 -15.20
C LYS A 97 -10.82 1.35 -15.48
N TYR A 98 -10.44 0.19 -14.96
CA TYR A 98 -9.08 -0.32 -15.19
C TYR A 98 -8.96 -0.94 -16.56
N ASP A 99 -8.10 -0.36 -17.40
CA ASP A 99 -7.78 -0.88 -18.74
C ASP A 99 -6.70 -1.95 -18.67
N LYS A 100 -5.84 -1.86 -17.66
CA LYS A 100 -4.72 -2.78 -17.42
C LYS A 100 -4.48 -2.98 -15.94
N THR A 101 -4.20 -4.24 -15.56
CA THR A 101 -3.71 -4.62 -14.23
C THR A 101 -2.62 -5.67 -14.38
N GLU A 102 -1.42 -5.40 -13.85
CA GLU A 102 -0.30 -6.33 -13.79
C GLU A 102 0.08 -6.56 -12.33
N ILE A 103 0.28 -7.81 -11.95
CA ILE A 103 0.61 -8.23 -10.59
C ILE A 103 1.93 -9.00 -10.62
N ARG A 104 2.93 -8.55 -9.85
CA ARG A 104 4.28 -9.11 -9.81
C ARG A 104 4.73 -9.34 -8.38
N PHE A 105 4.83 -10.60 -7.97
CA PHE A 105 5.32 -11.02 -6.65
C PHE A 105 6.85 -11.02 -6.59
N ASP A 106 7.39 -10.85 -5.39
CA ASP A 106 8.76 -11.24 -5.09
C ASP A 106 8.90 -12.78 -5.13
N LYS A 107 10.13 -13.28 -5.01
CA LYS A 107 10.39 -14.73 -5.10
C LYS A 107 9.78 -15.53 -3.95
N GLU A 108 9.72 -14.94 -2.78
CA GLU A 108 9.24 -15.54 -1.54
C GLU A 108 7.71 -15.38 -1.36
N GLY A 109 7.07 -14.50 -2.14
CA GLY A 109 5.64 -14.20 -2.03
C GLY A 109 5.27 -13.37 -0.80
N ASN A 110 6.22 -12.60 -0.26
CA ASN A 110 6.02 -11.71 0.89
C ASN A 110 5.61 -10.30 0.49
N SER A 111 5.92 -9.92 -0.74
CA SER A 111 5.54 -8.64 -1.30
C SER A 111 5.08 -8.74 -2.76
N VAL A 112 4.38 -7.72 -3.22
CA VAL A 112 3.83 -7.67 -4.56
C VAL A 112 3.78 -6.24 -5.07
N ASN A 113 4.19 -6.04 -6.32
CA ASN A 113 3.96 -4.82 -7.06
C ASN A 113 2.73 -4.99 -7.96
N VAL A 114 1.80 -4.06 -7.87
CA VAL A 114 0.62 -4.00 -8.73
C VAL A 114 0.66 -2.72 -9.54
N LEU A 115 0.66 -2.86 -10.85
CA LEU A 115 0.50 -1.75 -11.76
C LEU A 115 -0.93 -1.75 -12.27
N ARG A 116 -1.63 -0.62 -12.14
CA ARG A 116 -2.96 -0.39 -12.72
C ARG A 116 -2.92 0.81 -13.65
N GLN A 117 -3.68 0.75 -14.72
CA GLN A 117 -3.85 1.85 -15.65
C GLN A 117 -5.33 2.08 -15.89
N PHE A 118 -5.76 3.34 -15.84
CA PHE A 118 -7.18 3.69 -15.88
C PHE A 118 -7.38 5.14 -16.33
N VAL A 119 -8.62 5.47 -16.65
CA VAL A 119 -9.08 6.84 -16.92
C VAL A 119 -10.20 7.17 -15.95
N THR A 120 -10.22 8.41 -15.49
CA THR A 120 -11.31 8.95 -14.69
C THR A 120 -11.93 10.18 -15.36
N SER A 121 -13.09 10.63 -14.87
CA SER A 121 -13.73 11.84 -15.40
C SER A 121 -12.85 13.09 -15.29
N TRP A 122 -12.03 13.20 -14.25
CA TRP A 122 -11.15 14.36 -14.05
C TRP A 122 -9.85 14.29 -14.88
N SER A 123 -9.41 13.09 -15.28
CA SER A 123 -8.14 12.92 -16.02
C SER A 123 -8.30 12.86 -17.53
N LYS A 124 -9.53 12.65 -18.03
CA LYS A 124 -9.78 12.53 -19.48
C LYS A 124 -9.23 13.71 -20.29
N PRO A 125 -8.55 13.46 -21.40
CA PRO A 125 -8.30 12.14 -22.03
C PRO A 125 -7.04 11.44 -21.51
N VAL A 126 -6.31 12.02 -20.55
CA VAL A 126 -5.03 11.50 -20.06
C VAL A 126 -5.27 10.31 -19.16
N GLN A 127 -4.51 9.25 -19.39
CA GLN A 127 -4.55 8.07 -18.53
C GLN A 127 -3.79 8.31 -17.23
N VAL A 128 -4.22 7.64 -16.18
CA VAL A 128 -3.53 7.54 -14.90
C VAL A 128 -2.89 6.16 -14.80
N ARG A 129 -1.67 6.12 -14.34
CA ARG A 129 -0.99 4.88 -13.94
C ARG A 129 -0.75 4.92 -12.45
N SER A 130 -1.19 3.88 -11.75
CA SER A 130 -0.80 3.67 -10.37
C SER A 130 0.17 2.51 -10.24
N VAL A 131 1.14 2.67 -9.35
CA VAL A 131 1.99 1.59 -8.86
C VAL A 131 1.69 1.45 -7.37
N ILE A 132 1.28 0.26 -6.97
CA ILE A 132 0.93 -0.07 -5.60
C ILE A 132 1.83 -1.22 -5.16
N HIS A 133 2.57 -1.03 -4.08
CA HIS A 133 3.31 -2.09 -3.43
C HIS A 133 2.53 -2.56 -2.22
N LEU A 134 2.40 -3.87 -2.06
CA LEU A 134 1.77 -4.47 -0.89
C LEU A 134 2.73 -5.46 -0.25
N VAL A 135 2.68 -5.50 1.07
CA VAL A 135 3.40 -6.43 1.91
C VAL A 135 2.43 -7.33 2.67
N LYS A 136 2.87 -8.54 2.99
CA LYS A 136 2.07 -9.45 3.80
C LYS A 136 2.35 -9.20 5.28
N ALA A 137 1.41 -8.54 5.96
CA ALA A 137 1.45 -8.24 7.38
C ALA A 137 0.32 -8.98 8.10
N ASP A 138 0.62 -9.76 9.14
CA ASP A 138 -0.36 -10.52 9.92
C ASP A 138 -1.36 -11.32 9.07
N LYS A 139 -0.84 -12.02 8.04
CA LYS A 139 -1.61 -12.82 7.08
C LYS A 139 -2.54 -12.00 6.16
N ARG A 140 -2.42 -10.68 6.15
CA ARG A 140 -3.17 -9.79 5.27
C ARG A 140 -2.22 -9.06 4.32
N TRP A 141 -2.71 -8.77 3.13
CA TRP A 141 -2.02 -7.88 2.22
C TRP A 141 -2.32 -6.43 2.60
N MET A 142 -1.27 -5.65 2.84
CA MET A 142 -1.34 -4.24 3.23
C MET A 142 -0.55 -3.40 2.24
N VAL A 143 -1.09 -2.24 1.88
CA VAL A 143 -0.39 -1.27 1.02
C VAL A 143 0.61 -0.49 1.88
N ASP A 144 1.89 -0.56 1.54
CA ASP A 144 2.95 0.23 2.17
C ASP A 144 3.50 1.31 1.24
N PHE A 145 3.22 1.21 -0.07
CA PHE A 145 3.55 2.25 -1.01
C PHE A 145 2.50 2.37 -2.10
N SER A 146 2.15 3.60 -2.47
CA SER A 146 1.38 3.86 -3.68
C SER A 146 1.86 5.14 -4.36
N ASN A 147 1.83 5.12 -5.70
CA ASN A 147 2.12 6.27 -6.53
C ASN A 147 1.14 6.34 -7.68
N PHE A 148 0.63 7.54 -7.96
CA PHE A 148 -0.23 7.85 -9.08
C PHE A 148 0.48 8.84 -10.01
N ALA A 149 0.43 8.60 -11.32
CA ALA A 149 1.02 9.48 -12.31
C ALA A 149 0.08 9.64 -13.51
N LEU A 150 -0.06 10.87 -13.99
CA LEU A 150 -0.63 11.11 -15.31
C LEU A 150 0.35 10.63 -16.37
N ILE A 151 -0.14 9.88 -17.37
CA ILE A 151 0.69 9.35 -18.45
C ILE A 151 0.21 9.87 -19.81
N PRO A 152 0.63 11.07 -20.21
CA PRO A 152 0.32 11.57 -21.53
C PRO A 152 0.95 10.70 -22.62
N GLU A 153 0.37 10.71 -23.81
CA GLU A 153 1.01 10.07 -24.96
C GLU A 153 2.26 10.85 -25.38
N ASN A 154 3.29 10.15 -25.86
CA ASN A 154 4.53 10.78 -26.30
C ASN A 154 4.34 11.89 -27.35
N LYS A 155 3.32 11.77 -28.22
CA LYS A 155 2.96 12.79 -29.21
C LYS A 155 2.51 14.12 -28.59
N ASP A 156 2.07 14.12 -27.32
CA ASP A 156 1.54 15.30 -26.63
C ASP A 156 2.58 15.97 -25.72
N LEU A 157 3.73 15.33 -25.48
CA LEU A 157 4.77 15.85 -24.58
C LEU A 157 5.26 17.25 -24.97
N ALA A 158 5.45 17.51 -26.29
CA ALA A 158 5.88 18.82 -26.77
C ALA A 158 4.86 19.92 -26.45
N LYS A 159 3.56 19.63 -26.53
CA LYS A 159 2.49 20.58 -26.18
C LYS A 159 2.46 20.86 -24.68
N ILE A 160 2.63 19.80 -23.86
CA ILE A 160 2.65 19.93 -22.41
C ILE A 160 3.83 20.78 -21.99
N ALA A 161 5.02 20.58 -22.56
CA ALA A 161 6.22 21.37 -22.26
C ALA A 161 6.06 22.88 -22.58
N LEU A 162 5.14 23.26 -23.48
CA LEU A 162 4.85 24.65 -23.82
C LEU A 162 3.95 25.34 -22.80
N VAL A 163 3.13 24.60 -22.04
CA VAL A 163 2.15 25.16 -21.10
C VAL A 163 2.57 25.05 -19.64
N VAL A 164 3.51 24.17 -19.33
CA VAL A 164 4.10 24.04 -18.00
C VAL A 164 5.32 24.97 -17.94
N LYS A 165 5.15 26.10 -17.26
CA LYS A 165 6.21 27.08 -17.02
C LYS A 165 6.59 27.10 -15.55
#